data_ec8814046858cbe3f20b1b632317565c
#
_entry.id   ec8814046858cbe3f20b1b632317565c
#
_cell.length_a   1.000
_cell.length_b   1.000
_cell.length_c   1.000
_cell.angle_alpha   90.00
_cell.angle_beta   90.00
_cell.angle_gamma   90.00
#
_symmetry.space_group_name_H-M   'P 1'
#
loop_
_entity.id
_entity.type
_entity.pdbx_description
1 polymer ?
#
loop_
_entity_poly.entity_id
_entity_poly.type
_entity_poly.pdbx_seq_one_letter_code
_entity_poly.pdbx_strand_id
1 'polypeptide(L)'
;RIGSAQVVVNELALPFGYDRGPEGEVYYRFYDYLPDLDQFVETKFNQGTYPPEHLSANLNSLKRLARLADKYGLIPGMEIANPRSAPESLLKRYPFLRGARVDHPFRCFEPRYALTLAHPAVRWFYAELMRTLLREVPELGFISTLINDSGSGFEFTSSLYPGRNGGPYIIKE
;
A
#
# COMPACT_ATOMS: atom_id res chain seq x y z
N ARG A 1 2.08 19.33 -27.68
CA ARG A 1 2.64 18.06 -27.14
C ARG A 1 2.98 18.30 -25.67
N ILE A 2 2.29 17.63 -24.79
CA ILE A 2 2.68 17.54 -23.37
C ILE A 2 3.85 16.56 -23.36
N GLY A 3 5.05 17.02 -23.07
CA GLY A 3 6.28 16.20 -23.13
C GLY A 3 6.46 15.26 -21.93
N SER A 4 5.38 14.66 -21.41
CA SER A 4 5.50 13.66 -20.36
C SER A 4 5.80 12.29 -20.96
N ALA A 5 6.91 11.68 -20.54
CA ALA A 5 7.27 10.32 -20.93
C ALA A 5 6.74 9.28 -19.92
N GLN A 6 6.23 9.71 -18.78
CA GLN A 6 5.80 8.84 -17.66
C GLN A 6 4.31 9.05 -17.37
N VAL A 7 3.63 7.97 -16.96
CA VAL A 7 2.23 8.00 -16.56
C VAL A 7 1.97 7.03 -15.41
N VAL A 8 1.24 7.49 -14.40
CA VAL A 8 0.76 6.64 -13.31
C VAL A 8 -0.50 5.91 -13.75
N VAL A 9 -0.55 4.59 -13.54
CA VAL A 9 -1.60 3.69 -14.05
C VAL A 9 -2.22 2.78 -12.98
N ASN A 10 -2.06 3.10 -11.72
CA ASN A 10 -2.40 2.23 -10.59
C ASN A 10 -3.75 2.47 -9.93
N GLU A 11 -4.67 3.13 -10.58
CA GLU A 11 -6.03 3.29 -10.05
C GLU A 11 -6.70 1.93 -9.85
N LEU A 12 -7.32 1.74 -8.69
CA LEU A 12 -8.01 0.49 -8.37
C LEU A 12 -9.26 0.33 -9.24
N ALA A 13 -9.35 -0.78 -9.95
CA ALA A 13 -10.51 -1.11 -10.79
C ALA A 13 -11.73 -1.49 -9.96
N LEU A 14 -11.49 -2.06 -8.77
CA LEU A 14 -12.52 -2.49 -7.85
C LEU A 14 -12.13 -2.00 -6.44
N PRO A 15 -12.40 -0.73 -6.11
CA PRO A 15 -12.21 -0.22 -4.76
C PRO A 15 -13.22 -0.87 -3.80
N PHE A 16 -12.85 -0.99 -2.54
CA PHE A 16 -13.80 -1.42 -1.52
C PHE A 16 -14.85 -0.35 -1.26
N GLY A 17 -16.10 -0.76 -1.06
CA GLY A 17 -17.08 0.06 -0.36
C GLY A 17 -16.69 0.30 1.09
N TYR A 18 -17.29 1.30 1.73
CA TYR A 18 -16.95 1.72 3.10
C TYR A 18 -17.02 0.60 4.15
N ASP A 19 -17.82 -0.42 3.90
CA ASP A 19 -18.12 -1.54 4.80
C ASP A 19 -17.42 -2.86 4.42
N ARG A 20 -16.66 -2.89 3.32
CA ARG A 20 -16.13 -4.12 2.73
C ARG A 20 -14.62 -4.29 2.80
N GLY A 21 -13.90 -3.27 3.22
CA GLY A 21 -12.45 -3.38 3.38
C GLY A 21 -12.08 -4.27 4.56
N PRO A 22 -10.90 -4.90 4.53
CA PRO A 22 -10.40 -5.66 5.66
C PRO A 22 -10.34 -4.79 6.93
N GLU A 23 -10.67 -5.36 8.07
CA GLU A 23 -10.48 -4.69 9.36
C GLU A 23 -9.02 -4.24 9.50
N GLY A 24 -8.81 -3.00 9.92
CA GLY A 24 -7.47 -2.42 10.05
C GLY A 24 -7.02 -1.59 8.85
N GLU A 25 -7.56 -1.85 7.67
CA GLU A 25 -7.27 -1.06 6.48
C GLU A 25 -8.10 0.24 6.49
N VAL A 26 -7.47 1.37 6.78
CA VAL A 26 -8.17 2.66 6.92
C VAL A 26 -8.11 3.52 5.66
N TYR A 27 -7.23 3.20 4.72
CA TYR A 27 -6.99 4.05 3.55
C TYR A 27 -7.90 3.74 2.36
N TYR A 28 -8.46 2.55 2.25
CA TYR A 28 -9.34 2.18 1.15
C TYR A 28 -10.54 3.12 0.97
N ARG A 29 -10.93 3.83 2.05
CA ARG A 29 -12.03 4.79 2.04
C ARG A 29 -11.67 6.13 1.43
N PHE A 30 -10.38 6.46 1.38
CA PHE A 30 -9.92 7.81 1.07
C PHE A 30 -8.90 7.85 -0.06
N TYR A 31 -8.19 6.76 -0.32
CA TYR A 31 -7.05 6.71 -1.24
C TYR A 31 -7.06 5.45 -2.11
N ASP A 32 -8.11 5.28 -2.87
CA ASP A 32 -8.16 4.26 -3.93
C ASP A 32 -7.17 4.54 -5.07
N TYR A 33 -6.75 5.80 -5.22
CA TYR A 33 -5.75 6.24 -6.19
C TYR A 33 -4.28 6.07 -5.73
N LEU A 34 -4.06 5.79 -4.46
CA LEU A 34 -2.74 5.50 -3.86
C LEU A 34 -2.75 4.12 -3.16
N PRO A 35 -2.95 3.05 -3.91
CA PRO A 35 -2.99 1.70 -3.35
C PRO A 35 -1.62 1.23 -2.88
N ASP A 36 -1.57 0.19 -2.05
CA ASP A 36 -0.34 -0.55 -1.79
C ASP A 36 -0.23 -1.77 -2.73
N LEU A 37 0.95 -2.36 -2.81
CA LEU A 37 1.26 -3.49 -3.70
C LEU A 37 0.40 -4.72 -3.40
N ASP A 38 0.04 -4.94 -2.15
CA ASP A 38 -0.77 -6.06 -1.69
C ASP A 38 -2.24 -6.01 -2.14
N GLN A 39 -2.67 -4.90 -2.72
CA GLN A 39 -3.98 -4.76 -3.36
C GLN A 39 -4.01 -5.24 -4.83
N PHE A 40 -2.86 -5.63 -5.38
CA PHE A 40 -2.74 -6.16 -6.74
C PHE A 40 -2.26 -7.60 -6.77
N VAL A 41 -1.40 -7.99 -5.85
CA VAL A 41 -0.78 -9.30 -5.82
C VAL A 41 -0.72 -9.85 -4.41
N GLU A 42 -0.70 -11.16 -4.33
CA GLU A 42 -0.65 -11.90 -3.09
C GLU A 42 0.65 -12.72 -3.01
N THR A 43 1.16 -12.89 -1.81
CA THR A 43 2.23 -13.81 -1.45
C THR A 43 1.73 -14.78 -0.39
N LYS A 44 2.52 -15.79 -0.06
CA LYS A 44 2.17 -16.70 1.06
C LYS A 44 2.01 -15.98 2.40
N PHE A 45 2.64 -14.82 2.53
CA PHE A 45 2.64 -14.04 3.76
C PHE A 45 1.30 -13.35 4.04
N ASN A 46 0.71 -12.75 3.01
CA ASN A 46 -0.57 -12.02 3.11
C ASN A 46 -1.76 -12.77 2.51
N GLN A 47 -1.62 -14.07 2.28
CA GLN A 47 -2.64 -14.87 1.66
C GLN A 47 -3.97 -14.81 2.41
N GLY A 48 -5.05 -14.57 1.64
CA GLY A 48 -6.41 -14.44 2.16
C GLY A 48 -6.69 -13.13 2.89
N THR A 49 -5.80 -12.12 2.79
CA THR A 49 -6.04 -10.80 3.38
C THR A 49 -7.07 -10.00 2.57
N TYR A 50 -6.98 -10.06 1.26
CA TYR A 50 -7.93 -9.43 0.34
C TYR A 50 -8.73 -10.49 -0.44
N PRO A 51 -9.98 -10.20 -0.85
CA PRO A 51 -10.75 -11.09 -1.69
C PRO A 51 -10.05 -11.35 -3.04
N PRO A 52 -10.05 -12.60 -3.54
CA PRO A 52 -9.40 -12.93 -4.82
C PRO A 52 -9.94 -12.12 -6.01
N GLU A 53 -11.23 -11.83 -6.03
CA GLU A 53 -11.87 -11.00 -7.06
C GLU A 53 -11.36 -9.56 -7.05
N HIS A 54 -11.07 -9.00 -5.87
CA HIS A 54 -10.46 -7.68 -5.72
C HIS A 54 -9.05 -7.66 -6.33
N LEU A 55 -8.21 -8.61 -5.93
CA LEU A 55 -6.84 -8.72 -6.44
C LEU A 55 -6.82 -8.93 -7.96
N SER A 56 -7.65 -9.84 -8.47
CA SER A 56 -7.69 -10.14 -9.91
C SER A 56 -8.20 -8.96 -10.73
N ALA A 57 -9.23 -8.26 -10.29
CA ALA A 57 -9.75 -7.08 -10.99
C ALA A 57 -8.71 -5.96 -11.05
N ASN A 58 -8.04 -5.66 -9.94
CA ASN A 58 -7.03 -4.61 -9.87
C ASN A 58 -5.80 -4.97 -10.71
N LEU A 59 -5.29 -6.19 -10.61
CA LEU A 59 -4.15 -6.64 -11.40
C LEU A 59 -4.45 -6.63 -12.91
N ASN A 60 -5.64 -7.07 -13.31
CA ASN A 60 -6.03 -7.06 -14.73
C ASN A 60 -6.17 -5.64 -15.27
N SER A 61 -6.70 -4.70 -14.48
CA SER A 61 -6.75 -3.29 -14.86
C SER A 61 -5.35 -2.70 -15.02
N LEU A 62 -4.47 -2.95 -14.05
CA LEU A 62 -3.08 -2.50 -14.10
C LEU A 62 -2.36 -3.03 -15.35
N LYS A 63 -2.47 -4.32 -15.65
CA LYS A 63 -1.92 -4.95 -16.87
C LYS A 63 -2.43 -4.26 -18.15
N ARG A 64 -3.73 -4.01 -18.21
CA ARG A 64 -4.35 -3.35 -19.37
C ARG A 64 -3.84 -1.93 -19.56
N LEU A 65 -3.77 -1.15 -18.46
CA LEU A 65 -3.34 0.24 -18.51
C LEU A 65 -1.84 0.36 -18.78
N ALA A 66 -1.02 -0.51 -18.21
CA ALA A 66 0.41 -0.54 -18.46
C ALA A 66 0.73 -0.83 -19.94
N ARG A 67 0.08 -1.84 -20.52
CA ARG A 67 0.22 -2.15 -21.95
C ARG A 67 -0.29 -1.03 -22.86
N LEU A 68 -1.37 -0.35 -22.44
CA LEU A 68 -1.88 0.79 -23.19
C LEU A 68 -0.89 1.95 -23.18
N ALA A 69 -0.28 2.26 -22.03
CA ALA A 69 0.74 3.28 -21.92
C ALA A 69 1.96 2.95 -22.78
N ASP A 70 2.48 1.74 -22.68
CA ASP A 70 3.62 1.25 -23.47
C ASP A 70 3.34 1.35 -24.98
N LYS A 71 2.14 0.96 -25.43
CA LYS A 71 1.71 1.11 -26.83
C LYS A 71 1.82 2.54 -27.35
N TYR A 72 1.63 3.53 -26.50
CA TYR A 72 1.75 4.95 -26.86
C TYR A 72 3.14 5.55 -26.58
N GLY A 73 4.12 4.71 -26.26
CA GLY A 73 5.49 5.14 -25.98
C GLY A 73 5.64 5.88 -24.65
N LEU A 74 4.72 5.68 -23.70
CA LEU A 74 4.80 6.20 -22.35
C LEU A 74 5.39 5.12 -21.43
N ILE A 75 6.11 5.56 -20.41
CA ILE A 75 6.62 4.68 -19.35
C ILE A 75 5.54 4.56 -18.26
N PRO A 76 4.85 3.42 -18.13
CA PRO A 76 3.87 3.23 -17.08
C PRO A 76 4.53 3.07 -15.73
N GLY A 77 3.89 3.54 -14.68
CA GLY A 77 4.37 3.38 -13.33
C GLY A 77 3.26 3.42 -12.30
N MET A 78 3.65 3.24 -11.07
CA MET A 78 2.74 3.28 -9.92
C MET A 78 3.15 4.38 -8.95
N GLU A 79 2.17 5.01 -8.34
CA GLU A 79 2.33 5.81 -7.14
C GLU A 79 1.61 5.11 -6.00
N ILE A 80 2.35 4.75 -4.96
CA ILE A 80 1.84 3.98 -3.84
C ILE A 80 2.00 4.75 -2.53
N ALA A 81 1.06 4.56 -1.60
CA ALA A 81 1.20 5.05 -0.23
C ALA A 81 1.82 3.95 0.64
N ASN A 82 3.04 4.18 1.13
CA ASN A 82 3.73 3.19 1.93
C ASN A 82 4.62 3.88 2.99
N PRO A 83 4.60 3.46 4.27
CA PRO A 83 3.77 2.38 4.81
C PRO A 83 2.31 2.81 5.00
N ARG A 84 1.41 1.86 4.89
CA ARG A 84 -0.02 2.01 5.21
C ARG A 84 -0.35 1.26 6.50
N SER A 85 -1.58 1.48 7.02
CA SER A 85 -2.11 0.58 8.04
C SER A 85 -2.23 -0.83 7.48
N ALA A 86 -1.74 -1.80 8.21
CA ALA A 86 -1.87 -3.20 7.84
C ALA A 86 -3.26 -3.74 8.22
N PRO A 87 -3.86 -4.62 7.42
CA PRO A 87 -5.07 -5.33 7.82
C PRO A 87 -4.88 -6.08 9.14
N GLU A 88 -5.85 -5.97 10.03
CA GLU A 88 -5.77 -6.56 11.37
C GLU A 88 -5.66 -8.08 11.33
N SER A 89 -6.21 -8.73 10.32
CA SER A 89 -6.05 -10.18 10.09
C SER A 89 -4.58 -10.59 9.92
N LEU A 90 -3.79 -9.75 9.26
CA LEU A 90 -2.36 -9.97 9.09
C LEU A 90 -1.61 -9.78 10.42
N LEU A 91 -1.94 -8.73 11.17
CA LEU A 91 -1.34 -8.45 12.48
C LEU A 91 -1.77 -9.47 13.56
N LYS A 92 -2.97 -10.03 13.48
CA LYS A 92 -3.39 -11.15 14.33
C LYS A 92 -2.58 -12.43 14.04
N ARG A 93 -2.26 -12.66 12.76
CA ARG A 93 -1.43 -13.80 12.33
C ARG A 93 0.05 -13.62 12.71
N TYR A 94 0.54 -12.39 12.63
CA TYR A 94 1.94 -12.04 12.89
C TYR A 94 2.07 -10.82 13.82
N PRO A 95 1.75 -10.93 15.12
CA PRO A 95 1.71 -9.78 16.02
C PRO A 95 3.04 -9.04 16.16
N PHE A 96 4.15 -9.75 15.99
CA PHE A 96 5.51 -9.21 16.07
C PHE A 96 5.88 -8.28 14.88
N LEU A 97 5.03 -8.18 13.87
CA LEU A 97 5.22 -7.29 12.73
C LEU A 97 4.50 -5.93 12.90
N ARG A 98 3.83 -5.75 14.02
CA ARG A 98 3.16 -4.50 14.36
C ARG A 98 4.20 -3.38 14.48
N GLY A 99 4.04 -2.35 13.69
CA GLY A 99 4.93 -1.20 13.63
C GLY A 99 4.30 0.05 14.16
N ALA A 100 4.55 1.17 13.49
CA ALA A 100 4.09 2.48 13.87
C ALA A 100 2.56 2.56 13.89
N ARG A 101 2.03 3.22 14.93
CA ARG A 101 0.61 3.55 14.99
C ARG A 101 0.25 4.56 13.90
N VAL A 102 -0.86 4.29 13.23
CA VAL A 102 -1.50 5.24 12.33
C VAL A 102 -2.44 6.10 13.15
N ASP A 103 -2.19 7.40 13.20
CA ASP A 103 -2.95 8.33 14.04
C ASP A 103 -3.35 9.58 13.26
N HIS A 104 -4.23 9.38 12.27
CA HIS A 104 -4.77 10.50 11.52
C HIS A 104 -6.01 11.07 12.21
N PRO A 105 -6.10 12.39 12.47
CA PRO A 105 -7.16 12.98 13.29
C PRO A 105 -8.56 12.81 12.74
N PHE A 106 -8.72 12.61 11.43
CA PHE A 106 -10.02 12.53 10.77
C PHE A 106 -10.30 11.15 10.15
N ARG A 107 -9.39 10.18 10.25
CA ARG A 107 -9.51 8.90 9.53
C ARG A 107 -9.23 7.70 10.40
N CYS A 108 -8.56 7.87 11.52
CA CYS A 108 -8.18 6.80 12.42
C CYS A 108 -8.73 7.08 13.81
N PHE A 109 -9.98 6.67 14.07
CA PHE A 109 -10.63 6.86 15.36
C PHE A 109 -10.27 5.76 16.36
N GLU A 110 -9.77 4.64 15.86
CA GLU A 110 -9.24 3.54 16.65
C GLU A 110 -7.78 3.32 16.30
N PRO A 111 -6.95 2.82 17.25
CA PRO A 111 -5.56 2.50 16.94
C PRO A 111 -5.44 1.51 15.79
N ARG A 112 -4.69 1.88 14.76
CA ARG A 112 -4.31 1.03 13.63
C ARG A 112 -2.79 1.10 13.48
N TYR A 113 -2.21 0.12 12.84
CA TYR A 113 -0.77 -0.03 12.83
C TYR A 113 -0.25 -0.35 11.44
N ALA A 114 0.87 0.24 11.06
CA ALA A 114 1.64 -0.16 9.91
C ALA A 114 2.46 -1.43 10.23
N LEU A 115 3.03 -2.06 9.21
CA LEU A 115 4.04 -3.09 9.42
C LEU A 115 5.38 -2.45 9.79
N THR A 116 6.12 -3.09 10.72
CA THR A 116 7.44 -2.60 11.11
C THR A 116 8.50 -2.88 10.05
N LEU A 117 8.98 -1.86 9.36
CA LEU A 117 10.04 -1.99 8.36
C LEU A 117 11.41 -2.36 8.95
N ALA A 118 11.57 -2.20 10.27
CA ALA A 118 12.76 -2.68 10.97
C ALA A 118 12.87 -4.22 10.95
N HIS A 119 11.74 -4.93 10.88
CA HIS A 119 11.75 -6.39 10.86
C HIS A 119 12.10 -6.94 9.48
N PRO A 120 13.07 -7.88 9.36
CA PRO A 120 13.49 -8.41 8.07
C PRO A 120 12.39 -9.14 7.30
N ALA A 121 11.42 -9.77 7.98
CA ALA A 121 10.28 -10.42 7.32
C ALA A 121 9.40 -9.43 6.57
N VAL A 122 9.23 -8.20 7.06
CA VAL A 122 8.47 -7.15 6.36
C VAL A 122 9.20 -6.70 5.11
N ARG A 123 10.52 -6.49 5.20
CA ARG A 123 11.32 -6.16 4.00
C ARG A 123 11.30 -7.27 2.97
N TRP A 124 11.38 -8.51 3.42
CA TRP A 124 11.24 -9.68 2.54
C TRP A 124 9.85 -9.73 1.89
N PHE A 125 8.79 -9.49 2.66
CA PHE A 125 7.42 -9.46 2.17
C PHE A 125 7.23 -8.43 1.04
N TYR A 126 7.66 -7.18 1.25
CA TYR A 126 7.60 -6.16 0.20
C TYR A 126 8.47 -6.50 -1.01
N ALA A 127 9.63 -7.11 -0.81
CA ALA A 127 10.45 -7.59 -1.91
C ALA A 127 9.75 -8.69 -2.73
N GLU A 128 9.01 -9.59 -2.08
CA GLU A 128 8.22 -10.63 -2.77
C GLU A 128 7.01 -10.04 -3.51
N LEU A 129 6.29 -9.10 -2.90
CA LEU A 129 5.21 -8.37 -3.58
C LEU A 129 5.74 -7.69 -4.84
N MET A 130 6.86 -6.98 -4.73
CA MET A 130 7.49 -6.28 -5.85
C MET A 130 7.89 -7.25 -6.97
N ARG A 131 8.59 -8.34 -6.63
CA ARG A 131 9.00 -9.35 -7.63
C ARG A 131 7.79 -9.98 -8.32
N THR A 132 6.74 -10.27 -7.55
CA THR A 132 5.51 -10.84 -8.09
C THR A 132 4.82 -9.84 -9.03
N LEU A 133 4.70 -8.59 -8.61
CA LEU A 133 4.10 -7.54 -9.42
C LEU A 133 4.85 -7.32 -10.74
N LEU A 134 6.18 -7.19 -10.70
CA LEU A 134 7.01 -6.97 -11.88
C LEU A 134 7.01 -8.17 -12.83
N ARG A 135 6.84 -9.38 -12.32
CA ARG A 135 6.63 -10.58 -13.17
C ARG A 135 5.28 -10.55 -13.87
N GLU A 136 4.24 -10.08 -13.17
CA GLU A 136 2.87 -10.00 -13.71
C GLU A 136 2.67 -8.81 -14.65
N VAL A 137 3.40 -7.71 -14.44
CA VAL A 137 3.28 -6.45 -15.20
C VAL A 137 4.70 -5.96 -15.56
N PRO A 138 5.36 -6.64 -16.51
CA PRO A 138 6.75 -6.32 -16.88
C PRO A 138 6.92 -4.95 -17.55
N GLU A 139 5.83 -4.36 -18.01
CA GLU A 139 5.82 -3.02 -18.62
C GLU A 139 6.08 -1.88 -17.61
N LEU A 140 5.93 -2.13 -16.31
CA LEU A 140 6.16 -1.08 -15.28
C LEU A 140 7.62 -0.63 -15.28
N GLY A 141 7.83 0.66 -15.49
CA GLY A 141 9.14 1.30 -15.54
C GLY A 141 9.52 2.11 -14.29
N PHE A 142 8.56 2.44 -13.42
CA PHE A 142 8.85 3.14 -12.16
C PHE A 142 7.81 2.88 -11.09
N ILE A 143 8.21 3.08 -9.84
CA ILE A 143 7.32 3.15 -8.68
C ILE A 143 7.72 4.38 -7.87
N SER A 144 6.74 5.24 -7.62
CA SER A 144 6.84 6.39 -6.74
C SER A 144 6.16 6.06 -5.41
N THR A 145 6.73 6.51 -4.31
CA THR A 145 6.17 6.25 -2.98
C THR A 145 5.86 7.56 -2.28
N LEU A 146 4.60 7.75 -1.91
CA LEU A 146 4.19 8.82 -1.02
C LEU A 146 4.32 8.34 0.42
N ILE A 147 5.22 8.96 1.18
CA ILE A 147 5.55 8.57 2.55
C ILE A 147 4.91 9.54 3.51
N ASN A 148 4.19 9.01 4.50
CA ASN A 148 3.73 9.77 5.66
C ASN A 148 2.69 10.87 5.40
N ASP A 149 1.99 10.85 4.29
CA ASP A 149 0.97 11.87 4.00
C ASP A 149 -0.27 11.73 4.88
N SER A 150 -0.69 10.53 5.17
CA SER A 150 -2.00 10.26 5.75
C SER A 150 -1.99 9.83 7.21
N GLY A 151 -0.97 10.18 7.95
CA GLY A 151 -0.88 9.86 9.38
C GLY A 151 -0.26 8.49 9.65
N SER A 152 0.24 7.80 8.64
CA SER A 152 1.08 6.62 8.81
C SER A 152 2.53 6.96 8.47
N GLY A 153 3.48 6.28 9.07
CA GLY A 153 4.89 6.59 8.87
C GLY A 153 5.79 5.45 9.31
N PHE A 154 7.08 5.66 9.11
CA PHE A 154 8.10 4.74 9.61
C PHE A 154 8.32 4.95 11.11
N GLU A 155 8.67 3.88 11.81
CA GLU A 155 9.12 3.99 13.20
C GLU A 155 10.33 4.92 13.28
N PHE A 156 10.37 5.71 14.35
CA PHE A 156 11.51 6.59 14.67
C PHE A 156 11.81 7.68 13.65
N THR A 157 10.91 7.97 12.72
CA THR A 157 11.05 9.13 11.84
C THR A 157 10.43 10.38 12.45
N SER A 158 11.04 11.53 12.18
CA SER A 158 10.35 12.80 12.38
C SER A 158 9.21 12.90 11.38
N SER A 159 8.02 13.07 11.88
CA SER A 159 6.81 13.19 11.08
C SER A 159 6.41 14.66 10.94
N LEU A 160 5.68 14.95 9.87
CA LEU A 160 4.93 16.22 9.75
C LEU A 160 3.88 16.36 10.86
N TYR A 161 3.51 15.25 11.50
CA TYR A 161 2.57 15.18 12.60
C TYR A 161 3.25 14.56 13.84
N PRO A 162 4.11 15.32 14.55
CA PRO A 162 4.81 14.81 15.72
C PRO A 162 3.84 14.20 16.73
N GLY A 163 4.14 12.98 17.18
CA GLY A 163 3.28 12.24 18.09
C GLY A 163 2.12 11.48 17.46
N ARG A 164 1.97 11.50 16.14
CA ARG A 164 0.90 10.81 15.43
C ARG A 164 1.36 9.61 14.60
N ASN A 165 2.58 9.64 14.11
CA ASN A 165 3.08 8.67 13.13
C ASN A 165 4.32 7.95 13.60
N GLY A 166 4.29 7.39 14.76
CA GLY A 166 5.42 6.62 15.21
C GLY A 166 6.56 7.44 15.81
N GLY A 167 6.30 8.65 16.19
CA GLY A 167 7.21 9.42 17.01
C GLY A 167 7.28 8.90 18.46
N PRO A 168 7.80 9.67 19.40
CA PRO A 168 8.03 9.27 20.79
C PRO A 168 6.81 8.71 21.53
N TYR A 169 5.62 8.89 20.98
CA TYR A 169 4.36 8.45 21.60
C TYR A 169 4.04 6.97 21.38
N ILE A 170 4.62 6.32 20.38
CA ILE A 170 4.47 4.89 20.17
C ILE A 170 5.16 4.06 21.25
N ILE A 171 6.20 4.61 21.85
CA ILE A 171 6.96 3.93 22.90
C ILE A 171 6.17 3.86 24.22
N LYS A 172 5.03 4.51 24.32
CA LYS A 172 4.20 4.54 25.54
C LYS A 172 3.02 3.57 25.53
N GLU A 173 2.81 2.84 24.46
CA GLU A 173 1.82 1.76 24.33
C GLU A 173 2.52 0.40 24.34
#